data_78f9adfefffae0070a6c4e7a756b2dd0
#
_entry.id   78f9adfefffae0070a6c4e7a756b2dd0
#
_cell.length_a   1.000
_cell.length_b   1.000
_cell.length_c   1.000
_cell.angle_alpha   90.00
_cell.angle_beta   90.00
_cell.angle_gamma   90.00
#
_symmetry.space_group_name_H-M   'P 1'
#
loop_
_entity.id
_entity.type
_entity.pdbx_description
1 polymer ?
#
loop_
_entity_poly.entity_id
_entity_poly.type
_entity_poly.pdbx_seq_one_letter_code
_entity_poly.pdbx_strand_id
1 'polypeptide(L)'
;MNKWLKVILITCLSVVLPVNNLSAQHVLEEIAEQLITNDEDNAYQWENLFEELSDLKENPLNINSATKEQLERFPFLNSQLIENILYYLYKYGAMVSINELMVVEDMDLATFRLLKPFITCQPLEEKTHTPTLKSI
;
A
#
# COMPACT_ATOMS: atom_id res chain seq x y z
N MET A 1 37.30 -34.54 -8.78
CA MET A 1 36.14 -33.79 -8.29
C MET A 1 34.87 -34.49 -8.79
N ASN A 2 34.22 -35.20 -7.88
CA ASN A 2 33.16 -36.15 -8.20
C ASN A 2 31.92 -35.48 -8.78
N LYS A 3 31.38 -36.08 -9.84
CA LYS A 3 30.16 -35.59 -10.53
C LYS A 3 28.98 -35.37 -9.56
N TRP A 4 28.91 -36.09 -8.48
CA TRP A 4 27.94 -35.99 -7.41
C TRP A 4 28.02 -34.69 -6.60
N LEU A 5 29.25 -34.14 -6.40
CA LEU A 5 29.42 -32.86 -5.70
C LEU A 5 28.87 -31.68 -6.51
N LYS A 6 28.98 -31.74 -7.85
CA LYS A 6 28.40 -30.70 -8.73
C LYS A 6 26.88 -30.73 -8.73
N VAL A 7 26.26 -31.91 -8.66
CA VAL A 7 24.83 -32.07 -8.58
C VAL A 7 24.28 -31.52 -7.25
N ILE A 8 24.98 -31.83 -6.14
CA ILE A 8 24.59 -31.30 -4.82
C ILE A 8 24.77 -29.78 -4.73
N LEU A 9 25.80 -29.22 -5.37
CA LEU A 9 26.04 -27.78 -5.39
C LEU A 9 24.99 -27.01 -6.25
N ILE A 10 24.54 -27.65 -7.33
CA ILE A 10 23.48 -27.07 -8.19
C ILE A 10 22.09 -27.14 -7.53
N THR A 11 21.82 -28.22 -6.77
CA THR A 11 20.53 -28.34 -6.04
C THR A 11 20.48 -27.47 -4.80
N CYS A 12 21.60 -27.13 -4.15
CA CYS A 12 21.61 -26.17 -3.04
C CYS A 12 21.48 -24.71 -3.49
N LEU A 13 21.83 -24.37 -4.74
CA LEU A 13 21.75 -23.00 -5.25
C LEU A 13 20.33 -22.62 -5.70
N SER A 14 19.44 -23.60 -5.87
CA SER A 14 18.04 -23.35 -6.32
C SER A 14 17.05 -23.08 -5.18
N VAL A 15 17.48 -23.11 -3.91
CA VAL A 15 16.58 -22.97 -2.74
C VAL A 15 16.67 -21.58 -2.07
N VAL A 16 17.52 -20.68 -2.56
CA VAL A 16 17.61 -19.30 -2.02
C VAL A 16 17.07 -18.30 -3.06
N LEU A 17 15.80 -18.47 -3.42
CA LEU A 17 15.04 -17.35 -3.98
C LEU A 17 14.26 -16.69 -2.83
N PRO A 18 14.37 -15.37 -2.66
CA PRO A 18 13.61 -14.68 -1.62
C PRO A 18 12.12 -14.77 -1.96
N VAL A 19 11.39 -15.54 -1.17
CA VAL A 19 9.93 -15.71 -1.24
C VAL A 19 9.16 -14.41 -0.94
N ASN A 20 9.84 -13.28 -0.79
CA ASN A 20 9.23 -12.03 -0.35
C ASN A 20 8.51 -11.22 -1.45
N ASN A 21 8.64 -11.62 -2.72
CA ASN A 21 8.00 -10.88 -3.84
C ASN A 21 6.67 -11.50 -4.32
N LEU A 22 6.32 -12.71 -3.88
CA LEU A 22 5.16 -13.43 -4.41
C LEU A 22 3.82 -12.81 -3.96
N SER A 23 3.75 -12.33 -2.72
CA SER A 23 2.52 -11.73 -2.18
C SER A 23 2.16 -10.39 -2.82
N ALA A 24 3.14 -9.66 -3.27
CA ALA A 24 2.96 -8.33 -3.79
C ALA A 24 2.60 -8.32 -5.28
N GLN A 25 3.12 -9.25 -6.06
CA GLN A 25 2.71 -9.45 -7.45
C GLN A 25 1.25 -9.94 -7.50
N HIS A 26 0.85 -10.82 -6.58
CA HIS A 26 -0.51 -11.33 -6.49
C HIS A 26 -1.54 -10.22 -6.21
N VAL A 27 -1.22 -9.24 -5.36
CA VAL A 27 -2.13 -8.12 -5.07
C VAL A 27 -2.33 -7.22 -6.29
N LEU A 28 -1.26 -6.92 -7.03
CA LEU A 28 -1.38 -6.13 -8.26
C LEU A 28 -2.15 -6.87 -9.35
N GLU A 29 -1.99 -8.20 -9.44
CA GLU A 29 -2.72 -9.05 -10.36
C GLU A 29 -4.21 -9.15 -9.97
N GLU A 30 -4.52 -9.24 -8.67
CA GLU A 30 -5.90 -9.20 -8.15
C GLU A 30 -6.58 -7.86 -8.42
N ILE A 31 -5.88 -6.73 -8.26
CA ILE A 31 -6.37 -5.40 -8.63
C ILE A 31 -6.64 -5.33 -10.14
N ALA A 32 -5.70 -5.82 -10.95
CA ALA A 32 -5.86 -5.84 -12.40
C ALA A 32 -7.08 -6.67 -12.82
N GLU A 33 -7.30 -7.86 -12.25
CA GLU A 33 -8.46 -8.69 -12.54
C GLU A 33 -9.80 -8.03 -12.16
N GLN A 34 -9.85 -7.30 -11.05
CA GLN A 34 -11.07 -6.60 -10.62
C GLN A 34 -11.39 -5.38 -11.49
N LEU A 35 -10.37 -4.76 -12.09
CA LEU A 35 -10.50 -3.54 -12.87
C LEU A 35 -10.58 -3.79 -14.38
N ILE A 36 -10.19 -4.98 -14.87
CA ILE A 36 -10.31 -5.35 -16.28
C ILE A 36 -11.78 -5.59 -16.62
N THR A 37 -12.53 -4.53 -16.85
CA THR A 37 -13.75 -4.56 -17.63
C THR A 37 -13.41 -4.13 -19.07
N ASN A 38 -13.17 -5.12 -19.93
CA ASN A 38 -13.38 -5.19 -21.38
C ASN A 38 -13.30 -3.90 -22.24
N ASP A 39 -12.31 -3.04 -22.09
CA ASP A 39 -12.06 -1.98 -23.07
C ASP A 39 -10.58 -1.91 -23.44
N GLU A 40 -10.29 -2.26 -24.73
CA GLU A 40 -8.95 -2.22 -25.31
C GLU A 40 -8.35 -0.81 -25.37
N ASP A 41 -9.14 0.25 -25.16
CA ASP A 41 -8.70 1.65 -25.15
C ASP A 41 -7.98 2.09 -23.87
N ASN A 42 -7.90 1.23 -22.87
CA ASN A 42 -7.36 1.56 -21.55
C ASN A 42 -5.90 1.14 -21.31
N ALA A 43 -5.19 0.58 -22.27
CA ALA A 43 -3.83 0.06 -22.06
C ALA A 43 -2.88 1.12 -21.46
N TYR A 44 -2.95 2.37 -21.90
CA TYR A 44 -2.15 3.48 -21.37
C TYR A 44 -2.55 3.89 -19.93
N GLN A 45 -3.83 3.76 -19.59
CA GLN A 45 -4.30 4.05 -18.22
C GLN A 45 -3.82 2.98 -17.24
N TRP A 46 -3.73 1.73 -17.69
CA TRP A 46 -3.22 0.61 -16.90
C TRP A 46 -1.74 0.72 -16.60
N GLU A 47 -0.94 1.12 -17.60
CA GLU A 47 0.50 1.29 -17.44
C GLU A 47 0.81 2.39 -16.41
N ASN A 48 0.14 3.53 -16.52
CA ASN A 48 0.26 4.63 -15.55
C ASN A 48 -0.19 4.23 -14.14
N LEU A 49 -1.32 3.53 -14.04
CA LEU A 49 -1.83 3.05 -12.75
C LEU A 49 -0.89 2.03 -12.09
N PHE A 50 -0.33 1.13 -12.90
CA PHE A 50 0.62 0.14 -12.40
C PHE A 50 1.90 0.80 -11.87
N GLU A 51 2.42 1.80 -12.59
CA GLU A 51 3.58 2.59 -12.16
C GLU A 51 3.28 3.33 -10.85
N GLU A 52 2.12 3.97 -10.76
CA GLU A 52 1.68 4.69 -9.57
C GLU A 52 1.50 3.77 -8.34
N LEU A 53 0.88 2.62 -8.50
CA LEU A 53 0.73 1.63 -7.42
C LEU A 53 2.08 1.02 -7.03
N SER A 54 3.01 0.85 -7.98
CA SER A 54 4.35 0.37 -7.69
C SER A 54 5.15 1.38 -6.85
N ASP A 55 5.03 2.67 -7.16
CA ASP A 55 5.64 3.75 -6.37
C ASP A 55 5.06 3.81 -4.95
N LEU A 56 3.74 3.73 -4.82
CA LEU A 56 3.06 3.69 -3.52
C LEU A 56 3.43 2.46 -2.68
N LYS A 57 3.82 1.37 -3.32
CA LYS A 57 4.31 0.18 -2.62
C LYS A 57 5.71 0.37 -2.06
N GLU A 58 6.59 1.06 -2.82
CA GLU A 58 7.93 1.40 -2.35
C GLU A 58 7.90 2.52 -1.32
N ASN A 59 6.96 3.47 -1.47
CA ASN A 59 6.76 4.64 -0.60
C ASN A 59 5.33 4.67 -0.06
N PRO A 60 4.98 3.81 0.92
CA PRO A 60 3.60 3.70 1.40
C PRO A 60 3.08 4.99 2.00
N LEU A 61 1.82 5.33 1.67
CA LEU A 61 1.13 6.49 2.17
C LEU A 61 0.84 6.36 3.67
N ASN A 62 1.19 7.37 4.45
CA ASN A 62 0.77 7.42 5.86
C ASN A 62 -0.70 7.79 5.96
N ILE A 63 -1.54 6.84 6.38
CA ILE A 63 -3.00 7.01 6.47
C ILE A 63 -3.38 8.19 7.38
N ASN A 64 -2.61 8.45 8.44
CA ASN A 64 -2.88 9.51 9.41
C ASN A 64 -2.68 10.93 8.85
N SER A 65 -1.94 11.08 7.78
CA SER A 65 -1.70 12.35 7.08
C SER A 65 -2.24 12.37 5.66
N ALA A 66 -2.95 11.32 5.26
CA ALA A 66 -3.48 11.18 3.91
C ALA A 66 -4.53 12.26 3.59
N THR A 67 -4.42 12.86 2.42
CA THR A 67 -5.44 13.76 1.88
C THR A 67 -6.46 12.99 1.04
N LYS A 68 -7.59 13.64 0.74
CA LYS A 68 -8.61 13.07 -0.14
C LYS A 68 -8.03 12.71 -1.50
N GLU A 69 -7.28 13.62 -2.09
CA GLU A 69 -6.64 13.46 -3.41
C GLU A 69 -5.65 12.29 -3.43
N GLN A 70 -4.94 12.07 -2.33
CA GLN A 70 -4.03 10.94 -2.20
C GLN A 70 -4.77 9.60 -2.10
N LEU A 71 -5.92 9.57 -1.43
CA LEU A 71 -6.75 8.37 -1.33
C LEU A 71 -7.50 8.08 -2.65
N GLU A 72 -7.86 9.11 -3.42
CA GLU A 72 -8.47 8.98 -4.76
C GLU A 72 -7.55 8.31 -5.79
N ARG A 73 -6.24 8.24 -5.53
CA ARG A 73 -5.27 7.51 -6.35
C ARG A 73 -5.49 5.99 -6.32
N PHE A 74 -6.20 5.48 -5.33
CA PHE A 74 -6.52 4.05 -5.23
C PHE A 74 -7.85 3.76 -5.95
N PRO A 75 -7.83 3.10 -7.13
CA PRO A 75 -9.02 2.92 -7.96
C PRO A 75 -10.08 2.02 -7.33
N PHE A 76 -9.72 1.25 -6.31
CA PHE A 76 -10.61 0.37 -5.57
C PHE A 76 -11.24 1.06 -4.34
N LEU A 77 -10.89 2.31 -4.04
CA LEU A 77 -11.56 3.12 -3.03
C LEU A 77 -12.64 3.97 -3.70
N ASN A 78 -13.89 3.79 -3.28
CA ASN A 78 -14.95 4.69 -3.71
C ASN A 78 -14.96 5.97 -2.87
N SER A 79 -15.60 7.02 -3.38
CA SER A 79 -15.64 8.34 -2.72
C SER A 79 -16.25 8.28 -1.31
N GLN A 80 -17.26 7.43 -1.08
CA GLN A 80 -17.90 7.30 0.22
C GLN A 80 -16.94 6.70 1.25
N LEU A 81 -16.21 5.65 0.88
CA LEU A 81 -15.23 5.04 1.78
C LEU A 81 -14.08 6.00 2.10
N ILE A 82 -13.62 6.78 1.11
CA ILE A 82 -12.61 7.83 1.34
C ILE A 82 -13.11 8.85 2.36
N GLU A 83 -14.35 9.32 2.23
CA GLU A 83 -14.95 10.26 3.19
C GLU A 83 -15.09 9.62 4.58
N ASN A 84 -15.46 8.36 4.67
CA ASN A 84 -15.57 7.64 5.93
C ASN A 84 -14.20 7.50 6.63
N ILE A 85 -13.13 7.23 5.87
CA ILE A 85 -11.74 7.20 6.39
C ILE A 85 -11.35 8.57 6.97
N LEU A 86 -11.55 9.64 6.20
CA LEU A 86 -11.22 10.99 6.62
C LEU A 86 -12.07 11.44 7.82
N TYR A 87 -13.35 11.08 7.84
CA TYR A 87 -14.23 11.35 8.97
C TYR A 87 -13.79 10.59 10.24
N TYR A 88 -13.36 9.35 10.08
CA TYR A 88 -12.81 8.57 11.20
C TYR A 88 -11.59 9.28 11.81
N LEU A 89 -10.63 9.69 10.98
CA LEU A 89 -9.45 10.43 11.42
C LEU A 89 -9.79 11.77 12.08
N TYR A 90 -10.77 12.48 11.53
CA TYR A 90 -11.26 13.73 12.13
C TYR A 90 -11.89 13.52 13.50
N LYS A 91 -12.72 12.49 13.64
CA LYS A 91 -13.52 12.24 14.84
C LYS A 91 -12.73 11.57 15.97
N TYR A 92 -11.87 10.61 15.64
CA TYR A 92 -11.18 9.76 16.62
C TYR A 92 -9.67 10.07 16.71
N GLY A 93 -9.14 10.88 15.79
CA GLY A 93 -7.73 11.19 15.72
C GLY A 93 -6.92 10.18 14.92
N ALA A 94 -5.60 10.26 15.06
CA ALA A 94 -4.69 9.39 14.35
C ALA A 94 -4.87 7.93 14.77
N MET A 95 -4.93 7.03 13.79
CA MET A 95 -4.93 5.59 14.00
C MET A 95 -3.58 5.14 14.60
N VAL A 96 -3.63 4.22 15.54
CA VAL A 96 -2.45 3.58 16.14
C VAL A 96 -2.03 2.34 15.33
N SER A 97 -2.97 1.73 14.64
CA SER A 97 -2.76 0.53 13.84
C SER A 97 -3.55 0.58 12.55
N ILE A 98 -2.95 0.07 11.47
CA ILE A 98 -3.65 -0.11 10.17
C ILE A 98 -4.94 -0.93 10.32
N ASN A 99 -5.00 -1.85 11.29
CA ASN A 99 -6.18 -2.67 11.53
C ASN A 99 -7.42 -1.86 11.96
N GLU A 100 -7.25 -0.62 12.43
CA GLU A 100 -8.35 0.27 12.75
C GLU A 100 -9.17 0.67 11.52
N LEU A 101 -8.61 0.57 10.32
CA LEU A 101 -9.39 0.72 9.09
C LEU A 101 -10.58 -0.23 8.99
N MET A 102 -10.49 -1.42 9.62
CA MET A 102 -11.58 -2.40 9.62
C MET A 102 -12.81 -1.96 10.43
N VAL A 103 -12.72 -0.92 11.25
CA VAL A 103 -13.86 -0.33 11.97
C VAL A 103 -14.44 0.91 11.27
N VAL A 104 -13.82 1.34 10.18
CA VAL A 104 -14.35 2.40 9.34
C VAL A 104 -15.59 1.90 8.59
N GLU A 105 -16.63 2.71 8.53
CA GLU A 105 -17.87 2.38 7.83
C GLU A 105 -17.60 2.10 6.35
N ASP A 106 -18.26 1.09 5.80
CA ASP A 106 -18.10 0.60 4.42
C ASP A 106 -16.73 -0.04 4.07
N MET A 107 -15.83 -0.21 5.06
CA MET A 107 -14.60 -0.95 4.85
C MET A 107 -14.87 -2.46 4.89
N ASP A 108 -14.66 -3.14 3.79
CA ASP A 108 -14.70 -4.59 3.73
C ASP A 108 -13.30 -5.22 3.76
N LEU A 109 -13.25 -6.53 4.02
CA LEU A 109 -11.99 -7.25 4.15
C LEU A 109 -11.19 -7.32 2.83
N ALA A 110 -11.87 -7.35 1.68
CA ALA A 110 -11.21 -7.40 0.37
C ALA A 110 -10.52 -6.07 0.10
N THR A 111 -11.24 -4.95 0.22
CA THR A 111 -10.70 -3.60 0.08
C THR A 111 -9.56 -3.34 1.07
N PHE A 112 -9.70 -3.76 2.33
CA PHE A 112 -8.63 -3.65 3.32
C PHE A 112 -7.36 -4.40 2.91
N ARG A 113 -7.49 -5.63 2.39
CA ARG A 113 -6.34 -6.42 1.92
C ARG A 113 -5.65 -5.78 0.73
N LEU A 114 -6.41 -5.20 -0.20
CA LEU A 114 -5.87 -4.48 -1.35
C LEU A 114 -5.12 -3.21 -0.92
N LEU A 115 -5.66 -2.45 0.04
CA LEU A 115 -5.09 -1.19 0.51
C LEU A 115 -3.84 -1.39 1.37
N LYS A 116 -3.82 -2.42 2.20
CA LYS A 116 -2.79 -2.67 3.21
C LYS A 116 -1.33 -2.57 2.73
N PRO A 117 -0.94 -3.06 1.53
CA PRO A 117 0.45 -2.99 1.05
C PRO A 117 0.93 -1.57 0.72
N PHE A 118 0.02 -0.62 0.53
CA PHE A 118 0.28 0.73 0.04
C PHE A 118 0.20 1.81 1.12
N ILE A 119 -0.10 1.40 2.36
CA ILE A 119 -0.28 2.34 3.45
C ILE A 119 0.57 1.99 4.68
N THR A 120 0.89 3.02 5.44
CA THR A 120 1.47 2.92 6.77
C THR A 120 0.60 3.66 7.78
N CYS A 121 0.86 3.40 9.07
CA CYS A 121 0.20 4.05 10.18
C CYS A 121 1.27 4.63 11.11
N GLN A 122 1.79 5.81 10.74
CA GLN A 122 2.80 6.50 11.54
C GLN A 122 2.15 7.63 12.33
N PRO A 123 2.64 7.92 13.55
CA PRO A 123 2.21 9.10 14.28
C PRO A 123 2.40 10.36 13.45
N LEU A 124 1.52 11.33 13.59
CA LEU A 124 1.74 12.65 13.01
C LEU A 124 2.95 13.28 13.73
N GLU A 125 3.95 13.71 12.95
CA GLU A 125 5.04 14.51 13.52
C GLU A 125 4.45 15.83 14.02
N GLU A 126 4.40 16.01 15.34
CA GLU A 126 4.20 17.33 15.91
C GLU A 126 5.35 18.21 15.46
N LYS A 127 5.06 19.19 14.59
CA LYS A 127 6.00 20.29 14.34
C LYS A 127 6.16 21.03 15.66
N THR A 128 7.11 20.58 16.48
CA THR A 128 7.54 21.32 17.64
C THR A 128 8.15 22.64 17.15
N HIS A 129 7.33 23.67 17.09
CA HIS A 129 7.81 25.04 17.09
C HIS A 129 8.49 25.26 18.45
N THR A 130 9.75 24.90 18.54
CA THR A 130 10.59 25.45 19.61
C THR A 130 10.77 26.95 19.32
N PRO A 131 10.17 27.84 20.12
CA PRO A 131 10.47 29.23 20.00
C PRO A 131 11.95 29.41 20.42
N THR A 132 12.80 29.72 19.44
CA THR A 132 14.18 30.11 19.73
C THR A 132 14.11 31.40 20.52
N LEU A 133 14.19 31.29 21.84
CA LEU A 133 14.45 32.46 22.71
C LEU A 133 15.81 33.01 22.33
N LYS A 134 15.79 34.05 21.51
CA LYS A 134 16.95 34.86 21.22
C LYS A 134 17.30 35.58 22.55
N SER A 135 18.31 35.08 23.24
CA SER A 135 18.86 35.81 24.39
C SER A 135 19.45 37.13 23.93
N ILE A 136 18.95 38.19 24.52
CA ILE A 136 19.47 39.53 24.41
C ILE A 136 20.77 39.62 25.23
#